data_73c9874156a0a1d06c6b529fdf393709
#
_entry.id   73c9874156a0a1d06c6b529fdf393709
#
_cell.length_a   1.000
_cell.length_b   1.000
_cell.length_c   1.000
_cell.angle_alpha   90.00
_cell.angle_beta   90.00
_cell.angle_gamma   90.00
#
_symmetry.space_group_name_H-M   'P 1'
#
loop_
_entity.id
_entity.type
_entity.pdbx_description
1 polymer ?
#
loop_
_entity_poly.entity_id
_entity_poly.type
_entity_poly.pdbx_seq_one_letter_code
_entity_poly.pdbx_strand_id
1 'polypeptide(L)'
;MRNYHPLPITEELDFHYLLTLMPVLKSLPEYSNLPELFSIIGYAKLVDLCRYAGGETIVVPTLEELSKSVNSIQWFYDVYIKKCKQESDIPSIYVDEVSKIKIEFNKNI
;
A
#
# COMPACT_ATOMS: atom_id res chain seq x y z
N MET A 1 29.38 -3.88 9.98
CA MET A 1 29.14 -4.24 8.57
C MET A 1 28.11 -5.34 8.48
N ARG A 2 27.12 -5.18 7.64
CA ARG A 2 26.09 -6.19 7.53
C ARG A 2 26.46 -7.21 6.45
N ASN A 3 26.14 -8.47 6.72
CA ASN A 3 26.24 -9.51 5.71
C ASN A 3 25.07 -9.34 4.75
N TYR A 4 25.39 -8.99 3.55
CA TYR A 4 24.40 -8.65 2.54
C TYR A 4 24.59 -9.58 1.35
N HIS A 5 23.52 -10.30 1.03
CA HIS A 5 23.49 -11.18 -0.13
C HIS A 5 22.69 -10.50 -1.24
N PRO A 6 23.26 -10.37 -2.44
CA PRO A 6 22.49 -9.80 -3.54
C PRO A 6 21.27 -10.66 -3.84
N LEU A 7 20.17 -9.99 -4.18
CA LEU A 7 18.95 -10.68 -4.57
C LEU A 7 19.14 -11.35 -5.92
N PRO A 8 18.62 -12.60 -6.09
CA PRO A 8 18.64 -13.24 -7.40
C PRO A 8 17.80 -12.44 -8.40
N ILE A 9 18.18 -12.49 -9.66
CA ILE A 9 17.37 -11.89 -10.72
C ILE A 9 16.17 -12.80 -11.03
N THR A 10 15.13 -12.21 -11.59
CA THR A 10 13.87 -12.92 -11.86
C THR A 10 14.08 -14.20 -12.67
N GLU A 11 14.97 -14.17 -13.64
CA GLU A 11 15.24 -15.30 -14.53
C GLU A 11 15.87 -16.50 -13.82
N GLU A 12 16.47 -16.25 -12.64
CA GLU A 12 17.12 -17.31 -11.85
C GLU A 12 16.15 -17.99 -10.89
N LEU A 13 14.93 -17.48 -10.77
CA LEU A 13 13.99 -17.92 -9.75
C LEU A 13 12.89 -18.78 -10.36
N ASP A 14 12.63 -19.91 -9.72
CA ASP A 14 11.45 -20.72 -10.00
C ASP A 14 10.38 -20.33 -8.99
N PHE A 15 9.57 -19.32 -9.33
CA PHE A 15 8.55 -18.80 -8.43
C PHE A 15 7.50 -19.83 -8.05
N HIS A 16 7.15 -20.71 -8.99
CA HIS A 16 6.19 -21.77 -8.70
C HIS A 16 6.68 -22.67 -7.56
N TYR A 17 7.94 -23.08 -7.64
CA TYR A 17 8.52 -23.95 -6.63
C TYR A 17 8.68 -23.21 -5.29
N LEU A 18 9.14 -21.96 -5.34
CA LEU A 18 9.29 -21.14 -4.12
C LEU A 18 7.95 -20.98 -3.41
N LEU A 19 6.89 -20.69 -4.14
CA LEU A 19 5.56 -20.54 -3.57
C LEU A 19 5.05 -21.85 -2.96
N THR A 20 5.50 -23.00 -3.50
CA THR A 20 5.15 -24.30 -2.94
C THR A 20 5.86 -24.55 -1.61
N LEU A 21 7.11 -24.08 -1.47
CA LEU A 21 7.89 -24.28 -0.26
C LEU A 21 7.50 -23.34 0.89
N MET A 22 7.13 -22.13 0.58
CA MET A 22 6.87 -21.10 1.60
C MET A 22 5.83 -21.48 2.65
N PRO A 23 4.70 -22.09 2.31
CA PRO A 23 3.73 -22.50 3.34
C PRO A 23 4.27 -23.50 4.34
N VAL A 24 5.23 -24.34 3.93
CA VAL A 24 5.87 -25.32 4.81
C VAL A 24 6.72 -24.61 5.86
N LEU A 25 7.24 -23.42 5.53
CA LEU A 25 8.11 -22.64 6.41
C LEU A 25 7.35 -21.62 7.25
N LYS A 26 6.03 -21.66 7.24
CA LYS A 26 5.17 -20.66 7.88
C LYS A 26 5.38 -20.53 9.38
N SER A 27 5.86 -21.59 10.04
CA SER A 27 6.16 -21.56 11.47
C SER A 27 7.38 -20.72 11.81
N LEU A 28 8.23 -20.43 10.82
CA LEU A 28 9.39 -19.56 11.01
C LEU A 28 8.97 -18.10 10.85
N PRO A 29 9.26 -17.23 11.84
CA PRO A 29 8.77 -15.84 11.79
C PRO A 29 9.14 -15.10 10.51
N GLU A 30 10.33 -15.34 9.96
CA GLU A 30 10.80 -14.68 8.74
C GLU A 30 9.93 -14.98 7.53
N TYR A 31 9.21 -16.11 7.55
CA TYR A 31 8.42 -16.58 6.41
C TYR A 31 6.91 -16.56 6.65
N SER A 32 6.48 -16.10 7.84
CA SER A 32 5.07 -16.26 8.22
C SER A 32 4.10 -15.54 7.28
N ASN A 33 4.47 -14.35 6.81
CA ASN A 33 3.61 -13.56 5.90
C ASN A 33 4.18 -13.47 4.48
N LEU A 34 5.32 -14.08 4.24
CA LEU A 34 6.00 -13.96 2.95
C LEU A 34 5.20 -14.55 1.80
N PRO A 35 4.57 -15.74 1.93
CA PRO A 35 3.77 -16.30 0.84
C PRO A 35 2.64 -15.37 0.39
N GLU A 36 1.95 -14.75 1.34
CA GLU A 36 0.85 -13.84 1.04
C GLU A 36 1.36 -12.60 0.29
N LEU A 37 2.49 -12.05 0.72
CA LEU A 37 3.09 -10.90 0.07
C LEU A 37 3.50 -11.23 -1.37
N PHE A 38 4.12 -12.37 -1.59
CA PHE A 38 4.49 -12.82 -2.94
C PHE A 38 3.27 -12.99 -3.82
N SER A 39 2.20 -13.61 -3.29
CA SER A 39 1.00 -13.87 -4.06
C SER A 39 0.27 -12.59 -4.46
N ILE A 40 0.26 -11.60 -3.58
CA ILE A 40 -0.51 -10.38 -3.79
C ILE A 40 0.28 -9.36 -4.62
N ILE A 41 1.56 -9.17 -4.29
CA ILE A 41 2.37 -8.07 -4.83
C ILE A 41 3.31 -8.52 -5.95
N GLY A 42 3.81 -9.73 -5.85
CA GLY A 42 4.85 -10.24 -6.76
C GLY A 42 6.25 -9.83 -6.32
N TYR A 43 7.24 -10.48 -6.90
CA TYR A 43 8.63 -10.31 -6.46
C TYR A 43 9.15 -8.88 -6.65
N ALA A 44 8.99 -8.32 -7.85
CA ALA A 44 9.55 -7.01 -8.16
C ALA A 44 9.01 -5.92 -7.24
N LYS A 45 7.69 -5.90 -7.02
CA LYS A 45 7.05 -4.92 -6.15
C LYS A 45 7.38 -5.15 -4.68
N LEU A 46 7.56 -6.40 -4.29
CA LEU A 46 7.98 -6.72 -2.93
C LEU A 46 9.39 -6.18 -2.66
N VAL A 47 10.31 -6.33 -3.63
CA VAL A 47 11.65 -5.76 -3.51
C VAL A 47 11.57 -4.24 -3.36
N ASP A 48 10.74 -3.58 -4.15
CA ASP A 48 10.54 -2.14 -4.05
C ASP A 48 10.02 -1.73 -2.67
N LEU A 49 9.07 -2.49 -2.14
CA LEU A 49 8.53 -2.24 -0.79
C LEU A 49 9.62 -2.38 0.27
N CYS A 50 10.46 -3.40 0.17
CA CYS A 50 11.56 -3.61 1.11
C CYS A 50 12.59 -2.49 1.05
N ARG A 51 12.86 -1.95 -0.14
CA ARG A 51 13.77 -0.81 -0.29
C ARG A 51 13.20 0.45 0.33
N TYR A 52 11.89 0.64 0.20
CA TYR A 52 11.21 1.83 0.73
C TYR A 52 11.04 1.77 2.24
N ALA A 53 10.61 0.64 2.77
CA ALA A 53 10.18 0.53 4.16
C ALA A 53 10.71 -0.73 4.86
N GLY A 54 11.88 -1.24 4.43
CA GLY A 54 12.46 -2.43 5.03
C GLY A 54 12.70 -2.26 6.53
N GLY A 55 12.23 -3.22 7.29
CA GLY A 55 12.36 -3.19 8.76
C GLY A 55 11.33 -2.35 9.47
N GLU A 56 10.51 -1.58 8.75
CA GLU A 56 9.47 -0.76 9.36
C GLU A 56 8.16 -1.51 9.49
N THR A 57 7.34 -1.09 10.45
CA THR A 57 5.99 -1.61 10.59
C THR A 57 5.04 -0.71 9.80
N ILE A 58 4.26 -1.30 8.92
CA ILE A 58 3.27 -0.58 8.11
C ILE A 58 1.89 -1.10 8.50
N VAL A 59 0.98 -0.18 8.81
CA VAL A 59 -0.41 -0.53 9.09
C VAL A 59 -1.15 -0.58 7.75
N VAL A 60 -1.67 -1.76 7.42
CA VAL A 60 -2.45 -1.95 6.20
C VAL A 60 -3.90 -1.57 6.51
N PRO A 61 -4.49 -0.62 5.78
CA PRO A 61 -5.87 -0.24 6.03
C PRO A 61 -6.84 -1.35 5.63
N THR A 62 -8.03 -1.34 6.21
CA THR A 62 -9.11 -2.21 5.74
C THR A 62 -9.55 -1.73 4.36
N LEU A 63 -10.27 -2.60 3.63
CA LEU A 63 -10.84 -2.19 2.34
C LEU A 63 -11.80 -1.01 2.51
N GLU A 64 -12.57 -1.01 3.61
CA GLU A 64 -13.49 0.09 3.90
C GLU A 64 -12.76 1.40 4.13
N GLU A 65 -11.69 1.37 4.94
CA GLU A 65 -10.85 2.55 5.17
C GLU A 65 -10.20 3.05 3.89
N LEU A 66 -9.67 2.13 3.09
CA LEU A 66 -9.04 2.49 1.81
C LEU A 66 -10.05 3.12 0.87
N SER A 67 -11.24 2.52 0.74
CA SER A 67 -12.30 3.04 -0.12
C SER A 67 -12.72 4.44 0.31
N LYS A 68 -12.92 4.65 1.61
CA LYS A 68 -13.30 5.96 2.14
C LYS A 68 -12.22 7.01 1.86
N SER A 69 -10.97 6.64 2.08
CA SER A 69 -9.84 7.56 1.86
C SER A 69 -9.70 7.94 0.39
N VAL A 70 -9.73 6.96 -0.50
CA VAL A 70 -9.58 7.20 -1.95
C VAL A 70 -10.72 8.06 -2.48
N ASN A 71 -11.96 7.72 -2.10
CA ASN A 71 -13.11 8.49 -2.54
C ASN A 71 -13.10 9.91 -2.01
N SER A 72 -12.68 10.10 -0.76
CA SER A 72 -12.59 11.43 -0.15
C SER A 72 -11.53 12.29 -0.85
N ILE A 73 -10.38 11.71 -1.16
CA ILE A 73 -9.32 12.40 -1.91
C ILE A 73 -9.82 12.78 -3.30
N GLN A 74 -10.55 11.89 -3.98
CA GLN A 74 -11.09 12.16 -5.30
C GLN A 74 -12.09 13.33 -5.25
N TRP A 75 -13.00 13.36 -4.24
CA TRP A 75 -13.92 14.45 -4.08
C TRP A 75 -13.21 15.77 -3.80
N PHE A 76 -12.19 15.76 -2.95
CA PHE A 76 -11.37 16.94 -2.69
C PHE A 76 -10.77 17.46 -4.00
N TYR A 77 -10.18 16.57 -4.78
CA TYR A 77 -9.56 16.94 -6.06
C TYR A 77 -10.58 17.55 -7.02
N ASP A 78 -11.73 16.88 -7.18
CA ASP A 78 -12.75 17.31 -8.14
C ASP A 78 -13.36 18.68 -7.77
N VAL A 79 -13.54 18.92 -6.48
CA VAL A 79 -14.18 20.15 -5.99
C VAL A 79 -13.20 21.32 -5.90
N TYR A 80 -12.04 21.10 -5.31
CA TYR A 80 -11.14 22.18 -4.93
C TYR A 80 -9.93 22.37 -5.84
N ILE A 81 -9.50 21.35 -6.55
CA ILE A 81 -8.34 21.44 -7.44
C ILE A 81 -8.81 21.57 -8.88
N LYS A 82 -9.51 20.56 -9.39
CA LYS A 82 -10.01 20.55 -10.76
C LYS A 82 -11.20 21.46 -10.95
N LYS A 83 -11.99 21.65 -9.89
CA LYS A 83 -13.17 22.51 -9.85
C LYS A 83 -14.24 22.13 -10.88
N CYS A 84 -14.39 20.83 -11.10
CA CYS A 84 -15.41 20.29 -12.01
C CYS A 84 -16.68 19.86 -11.28
N LYS A 85 -16.68 19.86 -9.96
CA LYS A 85 -17.82 19.53 -9.11
C LYS A 85 -17.95 20.55 -8.00
N GLN A 86 -19.13 20.62 -7.40
CA GLN A 86 -19.42 21.58 -6.35
C GLN A 86 -19.34 20.94 -4.96
N GLU A 87 -19.05 21.76 -3.96
CA GLU A 87 -18.99 21.33 -2.58
C GLU A 87 -20.29 20.65 -2.14
N SER A 88 -21.44 21.16 -2.62
CA SER A 88 -22.75 20.58 -2.31
C SER A 88 -22.95 19.19 -2.90
N ASP A 89 -22.12 18.78 -3.86
CA ASP A 89 -22.21 17.44 -4.48
C ASP A 89 -21.56 16.35 -3.63
N ILE A 90 -20.75 16.74 -2.64
CA ILE A 90 -20.03 15.76 -1.82
C ILE A 90 -21.02 14.94 -0.99
N PRO A 91 -21.02 13.61 -1.12
CA PRO A 91 -21.87 12.78 -0.27
C PRO A 91 -21.58 13.00 1.21
N SER A 92 -22.61 12.97 2.03
CA SER A 92 -22.49 13.26 3.46
C SER A 92 -21.47 12.37 4.17
N ILE A 93 -21.30 11.15 3.72
CA ILE A 93 -20.35 10.20 4.32
C ILE A 93 -18.90 10.61 4.13
N TYR A 94 -18.60 11.50 3.17
CA TYR A 94 -17.23 11.94 2.89
C TYR A 94 -16.95 13.37 3.34
N VAL A 95 -17.96 14.12 3.77
CA VAL A 95 -17.81 15.56 4.08
C VAL A 95 -16.72 15.80 5.12
N ASP A 96 -16.74 15.05 6.23
CA ASP A 96 -15.78 15.24 7.31
C ASP A 96 -14.36 14.95 6.85
N GLU A 97 -14.19 13.87 6.10
CA GLU A 97 -12.86 13.47 5.62
C GLU A 97 -12.31 14.46 4.60
N VAL A 98 -13.17 14.94 3.69
CA VAL A 98 -12.78 15.96 2.71
C VAL A 98 -12.37 17.26 3.42
N SER A 99 -13.06 17.62 4.50
CA SER A 99 -12.70 18.79 5.30
C SER A 99 -11.32 18.66 5.93
N LYS A 100 -11.02 17.48 6.46
CA LYS A 100 -9.68 17.20 7.02
C LYS A 100 -8.58 17.30 5.95
N ILE A 101 -8.85 16.76 4.77
CA ILE A 101 -7.91 16.81 3.65
C ILE A 101 -7.66 18.26 3.25
N LYS A 102 -8.71 19.07 3.17
CA LYS A 102 -8.62 20.47 2.81
C LYS A 102 -7.76 21.24 3.80
N ILE A 103 -7.95 21.01 5.11
CA ILE A 103 -7.17 21.67 6.15
C ILE A 103 -5.70 21.32 6.03
N GLU A 104 -5.38 20.02 5.88
CA GLU A 104 -3.98 19.56 5.76
C GLU A 104 -3.33 20.07 4.47
N PHE A 105 -4.07 20.07 3.37
CA PHE A 105 -3.57 20.59 2.09
C PHE A 105 -3.21 22.07 2.23
N ASN A 106 -4.08 22.86 2.86
CA ASN A 106 -3.84 24.30 3.01
C ASN A 106 -2.65 24.61 3.92
N LYS A 107 -2.34 23.75 4.88
CA LYS A 107 -1.16 23.91 5.74
C LYS A 107 0.14 23.72 4.98
N ASN A 108 0.12 22.97 3.89
CA ASN A 108 1.34 22.55 3.19
C ASN A 108 1.56 23.29 1.87
N ILE A 109 0.84 24.35 1.64
CA ILE A 109 1.02 25.20 0.45
C ILE A 109 1.98 26.36 0.75
#